data_1a61cdd78dac14ab25b6b9979df52f58
#
_entry.id   1a61cdd78dac14ab25b6b9979df52f58
#
_cell.length_a   1.000
_cell.length_b   1.000
_cell.length_c   1.000
_cell.angle_alpha   90.00
_cell.angle_beta   90.00
_cell.angle_gamma   90.00
#
_symmetry.space_group_name_H-M   'P 1'
#
loop_
_entity.id
_entity.type
_entity.pdbx_description
1 polymer ?
#
loop_
_entity_poly.entity_id
_entity_poly.type
_entity_poly.pdbx_seq_one_letter_code
_entity_poly.pdbx_strand_id
1 'polypeptide(L)'
;MKQLVFCADDFSLHGPASEGIAALAQKGCITATSVMVLSPRWPADAALLKPLRGRIDVGLHLDWTSEFARQAGHGMSLARSMLLAGLRQIKPAQAKPLIERQLDEFERVWQAPPDHVDGHQHIQQFPGIREALVQVLVERYGNSSARPYLRISKLPRDQVDVKARIIAAMGAEPLRHLANLSGVPCAPALTGIYDFGDRPLSYAQRMNDWLRTSPEGTLLMCHPAQGVEAHDAIGPAREREYRYLAGGEFQQQLKARGIQLVRGSSLYKA
;
A
#
# COMPACT_ATOMS: atom_id res chain seq x y z
N MET A 1 -16.23 -18.09 -5.15
CA MET A 1 -15.32 -17.28 -6.00
C MET A 1 -14.32 -16.66 -5.05
N LYS A 2 -13.01 -16.84 -5.26
CA LYS A 2 -11.95 -16.32 -4.37
C LYS A 2 -11.87 -14.80 -4.48
N GLN A 3 -11.96 -14.08 -3.35
CA GLN A 3 -11.89 -12.63 -3.31
C GLN A 3 -10.48 -12.15 -2.93
N LEU A 4 -9.92 -11.23 -3.69
CA LEU A 4 -8.62 -10.61 -3.44
C LEU A 4 -8.75 -9.09 -3.54
N VAL A 5 -7.90 -8.36 -2.82
CA VAL A 5 -7.75 -6.91 -2.94
C VAL A 5 -6.50 -6.64 -3.76
N PHE A 6 -6.57 -5.75 -4.75
CA PHE A 6 -5.40 -5.39 -5.53
C PHE A 6 -5.12 -3.89 -5.39
N CYS A 7 -4.02 -3.56 -4.73
CA CYS A 7 -3.64 -2.22 -4.35
C CYS A 7 -2.43 -1.74 -5.15
N ALA A 8 -2.58 -0.60 -5.82
CA ALA A 8 -1.47 0.10 -6.45
C ALA A 8 -0.89 1.14 -5.50
N ASP A 9 0.40 1.02 -5.20
CA ASP A 9 1.14 1.91 -4.33
C ASP A 9 1.65 3.16 -5.09
N ASP A 10 2.06 4.18 -4.34
CA ASP A 10 2.76 5.36 -4.83
C ASP A 10 1.92 6.30 -5.73
N PHE A 11 0.60 6.36 -5.57
CA PHE A 11 -0.20 7.38 -6.25
C PHE A 11 0.29 8.78 -5.86
N SER A 12 0.42 9.69 -6.80
CA SER A 12 1.01 11.03 -6.69
C SER A 12 2.53 11.07 -6.54
N LEU A 13 3.24 9.96 -6.67
CA LEU A 13 4.71 9.98 -6.70
C LEU A 13 5.21 10.79 -7.89
N HIS A 14 4.68 10.54 -9.09
CA HIS A 14 4.92 11.28 -10.33
C HIS A 14 3.76 11.08 -11.33
N GLY A 15 3.70 11.88 -12.40
CA GLY A 15 2.61 11.86 -13.38
C GLY A 15 2.30 10.48 -13.95
N PRO A 16 3.28 9.78 -14.56
CA PRO A 16 3.07 8.44 -15.11
C PRO A 16 2.51 7.41 -14.11
N ALA A 17 2.86 7.49 -12.81
CA ALA A 17 2.28 6.63 -11.78
C ALA A 17 0.80 6.96 -11.55
N SER A 18 0.47 8.23 -11.32
CA SER A 18 -0.92 8.65 -11.09
C SER A 18 -1.84 8.32 -12.27
N GLU A 19 -1.40 8.61 -13.48
CA GLU A 19 -2.14 8.31 -14.71
C GLU A 19 -2.33 6.80 -14.93
N GLY A 20 -1.26 6.03 -14.74
CA GLY A 20 -1.30 4.57 -14.88
C GLY A 20 -2.22 3.91 -13.85
N ILE A 21 -2.14 4.32 -12.59
CA ILE A 21 -3.00 3.83 -11.51
C ILE A 21 -4.47 4.17 -11.80
N ALA A 22 -4.78 5.42 -12.16
CA ALA A 22 -6.14 5.84 -12.47
C ALA A 22 -6.71 5.06 -13.68
N ALA A 23 -5.92 4.85 -14.73
CA ALA A 23 -6.34 4.07 -15.90
C ALA A 23 -6.63 2.61 -15.56
N LEU A 24 -5.80 1.96 -14.72
CA LEU A 24 -6.02 0.59 -14.26
C LEU A 24 -7.26 0.48 -13.36
N ALA A 25 -7.49 1.47 -12.50
CA ALA A 25 -8.67 1.53 -11.66
C ALA A 25 -9.96 1.68 -12.49
N GLN A 26 -9.95 2.53 -13.52
CA GLN A 26 -11.07 2.69 -14.45
C GLN A 26 -11.42 1.37 -15.17
N LYS A 27 -10.40 0.59 -15.55
CA LYS A 27 -10.55 -0.74 -16.16
C LYS A 27 -10.95 -1.84 -15.17
N GLY A 28 -10.98 -1.57 -13.86
CA GLY A 28 -11.26 -2.59 -12.83
C GLY A 28 -10.11 -3.58 -12.63
N CYS A 29 -8.87 -3.21 -13.03
CA CYS A 29 -7.69 -4.03 -12.82
C CYS A 29 -7.11 -3.92 -11.40
N ILE A 30 -7.45 -2.86 -10.68
CA ILE A 30 -7.11 -2.64 -9.27
C ILE A 30 -8.36 -2.19 -8.50
N THR A 31 -8.38 -2.45 -7.20
CA THR A 31 -9.50 -2.13 -6.30
C THR A 31 -9.09 -1.28 -5.11
N ALA A 32 -7.82 -0.93 -5.02
CA ALA A 32 -7.28 -0.01 -4.03
C ALA A 32 -6.07 0.75 -4.57
N THR A 33 -5.78 1.91 -4.00
CA THR A 33 -4.53 2.65 -4.20
C THR A 33 -4.11 3.40 -2.95
N SER A 34 -2.81 3.52 -2.72
CA SER A 34 -2.22 4.26 -1.60
C SER A 34 -1.55 5.54 -2.08
N VAL A 35 -1.84 6.65 -1.40
CA VAL A 35 -1.52 8.01 -1.85
C VAL A 35 -0.35 8.61 -1.07
N MET A 36 0.61 9.16 -1.79
CA MET A 36 1.75 9.95 -1.28
C MET A 36 1.31 11.40 -1.01
N VAL A 37 0.70 11.65 0.15
CA VAL A 37 0.09 12.97 0.46
C VAL A 37 1.09 14.12 0.62
N LEU A 38 2.36 13.80 0.91
CA LEU A 38 3.44 14.81 0.99
C LEU A 38 3.92 15.26 -0.39
N SER A 39 3.52 14.58 -1.46
CA SER A 39 3.80 15.02 -2.82
C SER A 39 3.05 16.32 -3.14
N PRO A 40 3.71 17.31 -3.75
CA PRO A 40 3.04 18.53 -4.21
C PRO A 40 2.00 18.26 -5.31
N ARG A 41 2.02 17.08 -5.92
CA ARG A 41 1.07 16.66 -6.93
C ARG A 41 -0.28 16.23 -6.35
N TRP A 42 -0.32 15.80 -5.07
CA TRP A 42 -1.53 15.20 -4.48
C TRP A 42 -2.81 16.02 -4.69
N PRO A 43 -2.84 17.34 -4.45
CA PRO A 43 -4.06 18.12 -4.65
C PRO A 43 -4.60 18.10 -6.08
N ALA A 44 -3.71 18.10 -7.08
CA ALA A 44 -4.10 18.05 -8.48
C ALA A 44 -4.46 16.61 -8.92
N ASP A 45 -3.62 15.64 -8.57
CA ASP A 45 -3.79 14.24 -8.97
C ASP A 45 -5.05 13.61 -8.35
N ALA A 46 -5.51 14.07 -7.19
CA ALA A 46 -6.76 13.62 -6.57
C ALA A 46 -7.98 13.72 -7.50
N ALA A 47 -7.95 14.65 -8.46
CA ALA A 47 -9.02 14.79 -9.46
C ALA A 47 -9.19 13.52 -10.32
N LEU A 48 -8.10 12.76 -10.58
CA LEU A 48 -8.14 11.52 -11.34
C LEU A 48 -8.89 10.40 -10.60
N LEU A 49 -8.89 10.42 -9.25
CA LEU A 49 -9.56 9.41 -8.42
C LEU A 49 -11.00 9.77 -8.07
N LYS A 50 -11.41 11.06 -8.13
CA LYS A 50 -12.77 11.47 -7.78
C LYS A 50 -13.88 10.70 -8.49
N PRO A 51 -13.80 10.41 -9.83
CA PRO A 51 -14.79 9.61 -10.54
C PRO A 51 -14.85 8.14 -10.11
N LEU A 52 -13.83 7.68 -9.37
CA LEU A 52 -13.69 6.29 -8.91
C LEU A 52 -14.10 6.11 -7.45
N ARG A 53 -14.55 7.18 -6.79
CA ARG A 53 -15.02 7.13 -5.40
C ARG A 53 -16.12 6.09 -5.21
N GLY A 54 -15.95 5.22 -4.22
CA GLY A 54 -16.84 4.08 -3.97
C GLY A 54 -16.63 2.87 -4.90
N ARG A 55 -15.81 2.99 -5.95
CA ARG A 55 -15.44 1.87 -6.82
C ARG A 55 -14.13 1.22 -6.42
N ILE A 56 -13.20 2.00 -5.89
CA ILE A 56 -11.92 1.55 -5.32
C ILE A 56 -11.74 2.14 -3.93
N ASP A 57 -10.89 1.53 -3.12
CA ASP A 57 -10.40 2.12 -1.88
C ASP A 57 -9.27 3.09 -2.16
N VAL A 58 -9.28 4.23 -1.47
CA VAL A 58 -8.20 5.22 -1.51
C VAL A 58 -7.62 5.36 -0.12
N GLY A 59 -6.37 4.96 0.05
CA GLY A 59 -5.68 4.92 1.33
C GLY A 59 -4.52 5.89 1.45
N LEU A 60 -4.04 6.08 2.67
CA LEU A 60 -2.86 6.86 2.97
C LEU A 60 -1.60 5.97 2.88
N HIS A 61 -0.66 6.35 2.01
CA HIS A 61 0.69 5.78 1.95
C HIS A 61 1.61 6.58 2.87
N LEU A 62 1.73 6.17 4.15
CA LEU A 62 2.58 6.86 5.12
C LEU A 62 4.02 6.96 4.62
N ASP A 63 4.58 8.15 4.70
CA ASP A 63 5.88 8.43 4.14
C ASP A 63 6.88 8.96 5.18
N TRP A 64 8.03 8.28 5.26
CA TRP A 64 9.21 8.64 6.04
C TRP A 64 10.48 8.58 5.22
N THR A 65 10.43 8.02 4.02
CA THR A 65 11.65 7.61 3.30
C THR A 65 11.80 8.23 1.93
N SER A 66 10.77 8.89 1.41
CA SER A 66 10.82 9.57 0.12
C SER A 66 11.52 10.93 0.19
N GLU A 67 11.76 11.51 -0.97
CA GLU A 67 12.22 12.90 -1.05
C GLU A 67 11.21 13.88 -0.48
N PHE A 68 9.90 13.62 -0.63
CA PHE A 68 8.84 14.47 -0.08
C PHE A 68 8.89 14.52 1.45
N ALA A 69 9.15 13.38 2.09
CA ALA A 69 9.32 13.33 3.54
C ALA A 69 10.57 14.11 4.00
N ARG A 70 11.66 14.09 3.21
CA ARG A 70 12.87 14.89 3.49
C ARG A 70 12.57 16.38 3.37
N GLN A 71 11.89 16.81 2.33
CA GLN A 71 11.45 18.21 2.16
C GLN A 71 10.47 18.64 3.26
N ALA A 72 9.65 17.74 3.76
CA ALA A 72 8.76 17.96 4.89
C ALA A 72 9.47 17.97 6.27
N GLY A 73 10.80 17.78 6.31
CA GLY A 73 11.66 17.94 7.49
C GLY A 73 11.74 16.73 8.43
N HIS A 74 11.18 15.55 8.05
CA HIS A 74 11.24 14.35 8.89
C HIS A 74 11.78 13.11 8.16
N GLY A 75 12.04 13.24 6.85
CA GLY A 75 12.47 12.12 6.04
C GLY A 75 13.88 11.64 6.32
N MET A 76 14.09 10.32 6.19
CA MET A 76 15.37 9.67 6.33
C MET A 76 15.48 8.49 5.36
N SER A 77 16.69 8.00 5.10
CA SER A 77 16.85 6.80 4.26
C SER A 77 16.22 5.57 4.92
N LEU A 78 15.77 4.59 4.11
CA LEU A 78 15.24 3.33 4.64
C LEU A 78 16.21 2.65 5.60
N ALA A 79 17.51 2.61 5.26
CA ALA A 79 18.53 1.99 6.11
C ALA A 79 18.62 2.67 7.50
N ARG A 80 18.56 4.02 7.53
CA ARG A 80 18.53 4.78 8.79
C ARG A 80 17.24 4.52 9.57
N SER A 81 16.11 4.49 8.89
CA SER A 81 14.81 4.18 9.51
C SER A 81 14.82 2.80 10.15
N MET A 82 15.34 1.79 9.44
CA MET A 82 15.48 0.42 9.96
C MET A 82 16.40 0.36 11.19
N LEU A 83 17.56 1.03 11.13
CA LEU A 83 18.50 1.09 12.24
C LEU A 83 17.87 1.71 13.49
N LEU A 84 17.26 2.91 13.35
CA LEU A 84 16.62 3.63 14.46
C LEU A 84 15.43 2.86 15.02
N ALA A 85 14.63 2.23 14.16
CA ALA A 85 13.53 1.37 14.58
C ALA A 85 14.04 0.13 15.35
N GLY A 86 15.05 -0.56 14.85
CA GLY A 86 15.67 -1.70 15.52
C GLY A 86 16.25 -1.35 16.88
N LEU A 87 16.86 -0.18 17.02
CA LEU A 87 17.35 0.37 18.28
C LEU A 87 16.24 1.00 19.16
N ARG A 88 14.98 0.95 18.74
CA ARG A 88 13.82 1.57 19.43
C ARG A 88 14.01 3.07 19.70
N GLN A 89 14.71 3.76 18.82
CA GLN A 89 14.96 5.21 18.93
C GLN A 89 13.86 6.05 18.28
N ILE A 90 13.02 5.47 17.43
CA ILE A 90 11.80 6.15 16.97
C ILE A 90 10.78 6.09 18.12
N LYS A 91 10.46 7.26 18.69
CA LYS A 91 9.52 7.33 19.82
C LYS A 91 8.09 7.55 19.30
N PRO A 92 7.08 6.83 19.82
CA PRO A 92 5.69 7.02 19.42
C PRO A 92 5.22 8.48 19.53
N ALA A 93 5.62 9.17 20.59
CA ALA A 93 5.27 10.59 20.79
C ALA A 93 5.83 11.53 19.72
N GLN A 94 6.93 11.15 19.05
CA GLN A 94 7.50 11.91 17.93
C GLN A 94 6.85 11.51 16.59
N ALA A 95 6.48 10.25 16.44
CA ALA A 95 5.84 9.75 15.23
C ALA A 95 4.38 10.19 15.11
N LYS A 96 3.66 10.30 16.23
CA LYS A 96 2.24 10.66 16.28
C LYS A 96 1.91 11.95 15.49
N PRO A 97 2.52 13.11 15.76
CA PRO A 97 2.20 14.34 15.02
C PRO A 97 2.53 14.28 13.54
N LEU A 98 3.49 13.43 13.13
CA LEU A 98 3.82 13.25 11.72
C LEU A 98 2.75 12.40 10.99
N ILE A 99 2.17 11.43 11.68
CA ILE A 99 1.05 10.63 11.16
C ILE A 99 -0.20 11.50 11.05
N GLU A 100 -0.52 12.26 12.11
CA GLU A 100 -1.67 13.16 12.15
C GLU A 100 -1.60 14.18 11.01
N ARG A 101 -0.45 14.81 10.79
CA ARG A 101 -0.24 15.76 9.68
C ARG A 101 -0.52 15.12 8.31
N GLN A 102 -0.09 13.87 8.09
CA GLN A 102 -0.34 13.19 6.82
C GLN A 102 -1.81 12.80 6.66
N LEU A 103 -2.49 12.41 7.74
CA LEU A 103 -3.95 12.18 7.73
C LEU A 103 -4.71 13.48 7.49
N ASP A 104 -4.31 14.58 8.13
CA ASP A 104 -4.92 15.90 7.91
C ASP A 104 -4.82 16.34 6.44
N GLU A 105 -3.63 16.17 5.83
CA GLU A 105 -3.44 16.49 4.41
C GLU A 105 -4.24 15.57 3.49
N PHE A 106 -4.34 14.27 3.81
CA PHE A 106 -5.20 13.35 3.09
C PHE A 106 -6.65 13.82 3.12
N GLU A 107 -7.19 14.04 4.31
CA GLU A 107 -8.60 14.41 4.49
C GLU A 107 -8.91 15.81 3.96
N ARG A 108 -7.97 16.75 4.06
CA ARG A 108 -8.11 18.09 3.48
C ARG A 108 -8.38 18.05 1.98
N VAL A 109 -7.68 17.18 1.25
CA VAL A 109 -7.80 17.06 -0.21
C VAL A 109 -8.90 16.08 -0.62
N TRP A 110 -8.94 14.91 0.03
CA TRP A 110 -9.89 13.85 -0.32
C TRP A 110 -11.30 14.08 0.25
N GLN A 111 -11.44 14.91 1.29
CA GLN A 111 -12.72 15.22 1.96
C GLN A 111 -13.44 13.98 2.51
N ALA A 112 -12.68 13.00 2.96
CA ALA A 112 -13.14 11.80 3.66
C ALA A 112 -11.95 11.12 4.35
N PRO A 113 -12.16 10.28 5.37
CA PRO A 113 -11.13 9.40 5.92
C PRO A 113 -10.52 8.51 4.83
N PRO A 114 -9.26 8.08 4.95
CA PRO A 114 -8.70 7.04 4.09
C PRO A 114 -9.42 5.72 4.32
N ASP A 115 -9.62 4.93 3.26
CA ASP A 115 -10.18 3.58 3.38
C ASP A 115 -9.18 2.63 4.05
N HIS A 116 -7.87 2.87 3.88
CA HIS A 116 -6.80 2.10 4.52
C HIS A 116 -5.56 2.96 4.78
N VAL A 117 -4.67 2.42 5.62
CA VAL A 117 -3.33 2.98 5.81
C VAL A 117 -2.30 1.89 5.63
N ASP A 118 -1.27 2.22 4.86
CA ASP A 118 -0.06 1.44 4.70
C ASP A 118 1.17 2.37 4.76
N GLY A 119 2.31 2.01 4.17
CA GLY A 119 3.46 2.90 4.23
C GLY A 119 4.48 2.62 3.16
N HIS A 120 5.04 3.69 2.63
CA HIS A 120 6.14 3.63 1.68
C HIS A 120 7.30 2.84 2.28
N GLN A 121 7.78 1.84 1.53
CA GLN A 121 8.81 0.90 2.00
C GLN A 121 8.42 0.17 3.31
N HIS A 122 7.11 -0.01 3.56
CA HIS A 122 6.56 -0.76 4.69
C HIS A 122 6.88 -0.18 6.07
N ILE A 123 7.10 1.15 6.17
CA ILE A 123 7.49 1.81 7.42
C ILE A 123 6.39 1.79 8.50
N GLN A 124 5.12 1.60 8.12
CA GLN A 124 3.99 1.57 9.04
C GLN A 124 4.11 0.50 10.13
N GLN A 125 4.93 -0.53 9.92
CA GLN A 125 5.11 -1.63 10.87
C GLN A 125 6.36 -1.49 11.75
N PHE A 126 7.16 -0.43 11.58
CA PHE A 126 8.38 -0.21 12.35
C PHE A 126 8.07 0.14 13.81
N PRO A 127 8.88 -0.35 14.77
CA PRO A 127 8.78 0.08 16.16
C PRO A 127 8.76 1.60 16.32
N GLY A 128 7.87 2.11 17.13
CA GLY A 128 7.63 3.53 17.35
C GLY A 128 6.60 4.13 16.39
N ILE A 129 6.64 3.76 15.10
CA ILE A 129 5.65 4.19 14.11
C ILE A 129 4.35 3.40 14.27
N ARG A 130 4.40 2.08 14.37
CA ARG A 130 3.21 1.24 14.48
C ARG A 130 2.39 1.51 15.75
N GLU A 131 3.07 1.76 16.88
CA GLU A 131 2.40 2.10 18.13
C GLU A 131 1.65 3.44 18.01
N ALA A 132 2.33 4.46 17.46
CA ALA A 132 1.71 5.75 17.19
C ALA A 132 0.57 5.65 16.17
N LEU A 133 0.76 4.88 15.10
CA LEU A 133 -0.26 4.70 14.05
C LEU A 133 -1.55 4.10 14.61
N VAL A 134 -1.46 2.98 15.32
CA VAL A 134 -2.65 2.34 15.90
C VAL A 134 -3.33 3.27 16.90
N GLN A 135 -2.55 3.96 17.74
CA GLN A 135 -3.09 4.95 18.68
C GLN A 135 -3.86 6.06 17.94
N VAL A 136 -3.27 6.66 16.89
CA VAL A 136 -3.92 7.72 16.10
C VAL A 136 -5.21 7.22 15.45
N LEU A 137 -5.20 6.02 14.87
CA LEU A 137 -6.40 5.46 14.22
C LEU A 137 -7.54 5.23 15.22
N VAL A 138 -7.23 4.78 16.44
CA VAL A 138 -8.22 4.61 17.50
C VAL A 138 -8.74 5.96 17.99
N GLU A 139 -7.87 6.92 18.26
CA GLU A 139 -8.26 8.24 18.76
C GLU A 139 -9.07 9.03 17.73
N ARG A 140 -8.65 8.99 16.45
CA ARG A 140 -9.26 9.80 15.38
C ARG A 140 -10.58 9.21 14.87
N TYR A 141 -10.65 7.89 14.70
CA TYR A 141 -11.81 7.25 14.06
C TYR A 141 -12.68 6.44 15.03
N GLY A 142 -12.19 6.19 16.25
CA GLY A 142 -12.95 5.50 17.29
C GLY A 142 -13.54 4.17 16.81
N ASN A 143 -14.82 3.95 17.10
CA ASN A 143 -15.58 2.77 16.66
C ASN A 143 -16.39 3.05 15.36
N SER A 144 -16.00 4.07 14.60
CA SER A 144 -16.67 4.39 13.35
C SER A 144 -16.52 3.26 12.33
N SER A 145 -17.58 3.00 11.58
CA SER A 145 -17.54 2.13 10.39
C SER A 145 -16.60 2.65 9.29
N ALA A 146 -16.18 3.91 9.38
CA ALA A 146 -15.20 4.55 8.50
C ALA A 146 -13.76 4.41 9.00
N ARG A 147 -13.49 3.55 10.02
CA ARG A 147 -12.12 3.30 10.48
C ARG A 147 -11.32 2.64 9.36
N PRO A 148 -10.16 3.21 8.99
CA PRO A 148 -9.29 2.61 7.98
C PRO A 148 -8.79 1.22 8.40
N TYR A 149 -8.70 0.29 7.42
CA TYR A 149 -7.98 -0.95 7.66
C TYR A 149 -6.46 -0.78 7.45
N LEU A 150 -5.68 -1.62 8.12
CA LEU A 150 -4.22 -1.63 8.00
C LEU A 150 -3.73 -2.71 7.04
N ARG A 151 -2.76 -2.36 6.19
CA ARG A 151 -1.97 -3.33 5.44
C ARG A 151 -0.88 -3.93 6.34
N ILE A 152 -0.92 -5.24 6.51
CA ILE A 152 0.10 -6.00 7.24
C ILE A 152 1.02 -6.67 6.21
N SER A 153 2.32 -6.37 6.26
CA SER A 153 3.29 -6.90 5.29
C SER A 153 3.74 -8.33 5.64
N LYS A 154 2.76 -9.22 5.76
CA LYS A 154 2.96 -10.63 6.08
C LYS A 154 2.61 -11.48 4.87
N LEU A 155 3.54 -12.32 4.43
CA LEU A 155 3.30 -13.27 3.34
C LEU A 155 2.25 -14.32 3.71
N PRO A 156 1.48 -14.82 2.73
CA PRO A 156 0.79 -16.10 2.83
C PRO A 156 1.75 -17.22 3.21
N ARG A 157 1.26 -18.23 3.96
CA ARG A 157 2.09 -19.33 4.48
C ARG A 157 2.84 -20.10 3.41
N ASP A 158 2.23 -20.24 2.23
CA ASP A 158 2.74 -21.05 1.13
C ASP A 158 3.66 -20.27 0.17
N GLN A 159 3.95 -19.01 0.49
CA GLN A 159 4.86 -18.18 -0.31
C GLN A 159 6.21 -18.06 0.41
N VAL A 160 7.29 -18.32 -0.35
CA VAL A 160 8.66 -18.21 0.14
C VAL A 160 9.40 -17.18 -0.71
N ASP A 161 9.54 -15.97 -0.17
CA ASP A 161 10.36 -14.91 -0.74
C ASP A 161 11.23 -14.32 0.36
N VAL A 162 12.55 -14.27 0.14
CA VAL A 162 13.52 -13.82 1.16
C VAL A 162 13.33 -12.35 1.49
N LYS A 163 13.14 -11.49 0.48
CA LYS A 163 12.91 -10.05 0.66
C LYS A 163 11.63 -9.81 1.47
N ALA A 164 10.56 -10.51 1.12
CA ALA A 164 9.29 -10.37 1.82
C ALA A 164 9.35 -10.91 3.26
N ARG A 165 10.15 -11.96 3.53
CA ARG A 165 10.40 -12.44 4.90
C ARG A 165 11.16 -11.41 5.73
N ILE A 166 12.16 -10.75 5.16
CA ILE A 166 12.88 -9.65 5.83
C ILE A 166 11.91 -8.51 6.15
N ILE A 167 11.10 -8.11 5.19
CA ILE A 167 10.08 -7.07 5.38
C ILE A 167 9.10 -7.48 6.49
N ALA A 168 8.58 -8.69 6.48
CA ALA A 168 7.67 -9.17 7.53
C ALA A 168 8.34 -9.16 8.92
N ALA A 169 9.61 -9.53 9.01
CA ALA A 169 10.38 -9.53 10.25
C ALA A 169 10.59 -8.12 10.84
N MET A 170 10.45 -7.06 10.02
CA MET A 170 10.52 -5.67 10.47
C MET A 170 9.34 -5.21 11.33
N GLY A 171 8.34 -6.08 11.57
CA GLY A 171 7.30 -5.80 12.54
C GLY A 171 5.86 -6.12 12.11
N ALA A 172 5.65 -6.95 11.10
CA ALA A 172 4.31 -7.30 10.62
C ALA A 172 3.43 -7.94 11.71
N GLU A 173 3.93 -8.96 12.42
CA GLU A 173 3.19 -9.60 13.50
C GLU A 173 2.92 -8.69 14.70
N PRO A 174 3.90 -7.94 15.22
CA PRO A 174 3.64 -6.95 16.25
C PRO A 174 2.60 -5.90 15.87
N LEU A 175 2.61 -5.39 14.62
CA LEU A 175 1.57 -4.47 14.13
C LEU A 175 0.19 -5.15 14.12
N ARG A 176 0.10 -6.37 13.56
CA ARG A 176 -1.14 -7.14 13.51
C ARG A 176 -1.71 -7.40 14.90
N HIS A 177 -0.85 -7.81 15.83
CA HIS A 177 -1.25 -8.07 17.22
C HIS A 177 -1.81 -6.80 17.89
N LEU A 178 -1.09 -5.68 17.76
CA LEU A 178 -1.52 -4.39 18.32
C LEU A 178 -2.84 -3.91 17.72
N ALA A 179 -2.98 -4.00 16.39
CA ALA A 179 -4.20 -3.62 15.68
C ALA A 179 -5.40 -4.47 16.14
N ASN A 180 -5.23 -5.79 16.24
CA ASN A 180 -6.29 -6.70 16.70
C ASN A 180 -6.74 -6.38 18.14
N LEU A 181 -5.79 -6.13 19.05
CA LEU A 181 -6.12 -5.73 20.44
C LEU A 181 -6.88 -4.40 20.51
N SER A 182 -6.66 -3.53 19.53
CA SER A 182 -7.27 -2.20 19.44
C SER A 182 -8.51 -2.17 18.54
N GLY A 183 -8.97 -3.30 18.02
CA GLY A 183 -10.13 -3.40 17.12
C GLY A 183 -9.92 -2.70 15.79
N VAL A 184 -8.67 -2.54 15.33
CA VAL A 184 -8.37 -1.96 14.01
C VAL A 184 -8.38 -3.07 12.96
N PRO A 185 -9.21 -2.98 11.90
CA PRO A 185 -9.26 -3.99 10.86
C PRO A 185 -7.93 -4.14 10.13
N CYS A 186 -7.60 -5.35 9.69
CA CYS A 186 -6.34 -5.62 9.00
C CYS A 186 -6.53 -6.54 7.79
N ALA A 187 -5.74 -6.29 6.73
CA ALA A 187 -5.55 -7.27 5.67
C ALA A 187 -4.84 -8.51 6.24
N PRO A 188 -5.31 -9.73 5.99
CA PRO A 188 -4.77 -10.95 6.61
C PRO A 188 -3.37 -11.31 6.09
N ALA A 189 -3.06 -10.97 4.85
CA ALA A 189 -1.78 -11.24 4.21
C ALA A 189 -1.51 -10.25 3.07
N LEU A 190 -0.23 -10.09 2.74
CA LEU A 190 0.27 -9.29 1.62
C LEU A 190 1.09 -10.15 0.68
N THR A 191 0.89 -10.00 -0.61
CA THR A 191 1.75 -10.54 -1.68
C THR A 191 2.06 -9.46 -2.71
N GLY A 192 2.86 -9.77 -3.73
CA GLY A 192 3.31 -8.79 -4.72
C GLY A 192 4.69 -8.18 -4.42
N ILE A 193 5.35 -8.63 -3.35
CA ILE A 193 6.70 -8.20 -3.01
C ILE A 193 7.71 -8.97 -3.88
N TYR A 194 8.59 -8.25 -4.59
CA TYR A 194 9.69 -8.83 -5.35
C TYR A 194 10.84 -7.81 -5.51
N ASP A 195 11.90 -8.18 -6.18
CA ASP A 195 13.12 -7.39 -6.36
C ASP A 195 13.05 -6.34 -7.48
N PHE A 196 11.89 -6.21 -8.16
CA PHE A 196 11.67 -5.39 -9.34
C PHE A 196 12.45 -5.84 -10.59
N GLY A 197 13.21 -6.93 -10.49
CA GLY A 197 13.86 -7.57 -11.63
C GLY A 197 12.89 -8.36 -12.50
N ASP A 198 13.31 -8.64 -13.73
CA ASP A 198 12.56 -9.46 -14.71
C ASP A 198 13.20 -10.84 -14.90
N ARG A 199 14.17 -11.19 -14.09
CA ARG A 199 14.85 -12.49 -14.08
C ARG A 199 15.00 -12.99 -12.63
N PRO A 200 15.01 -14.30 -12.40
CA PRO A 200 14.76 -15.39 -13.37
C PRO A 200 13.29 -15.50 -13.81
N LEU A 201 12.35 -14.85 -13.14
CA LEU A 201 10.92 -14.90 -13.46
C LEU A 201 10.43 -13.55 -13.97
N SER A 202 9.66 -13.56 -15.07
CA SER A 202 8.94 -12.38 -15.55
C SER A 202 7.84 -11.96 -14.58
N TYR A 203 7.36 -10.72 -14.68
CA TYR A 203 6.24 -10.24 -13.87
C TYR A 203 4.97 -11.09 -14.06
N ALA A 204 4.69 -11.52 -15.29
CA ALA A 204 3.57 -12.41 -15.60
C ALA A 204 3.66 -13.76 -14.86
N GLN A 205 4.85 -14.37 -14.83
CA GLN A 205 5.09 -15.61 -14.08
C GLN A 205 4.91 -15.42 -12.57
N ARG A 206 5.45 -14.32 -12.01
CA ARG A 206 5.26 -13.98 -10.60
C ARG A 206 3.78 -13.77 -10.27
N MET A 207 3.05 -13.01 -11.11
CA MET A 207 1.61 -12.79 -10.93
C MET A 207 0.83 -14.11 -10.97
N ASN A 208 1.14 -14.98 -11.91
CA ASN A 208 0.54 -16.29 -11.97
C ASN A 208 0.71 -17.09 -10.67
N ASP A 209 1.91 -17.06 -10.08
CA ASP A 209 2.20 -17.73 -8.82
C ASP A 209 1.48 -17.07 -7.64
N TRP A 210 1.47 -15.75 -7.55
CA TRP A 210 0.74 -15.02 -6.51
C TRP A 210 -0.76 -15.29 -6.56
N LEU A 211 -1.38 -15.25 -7.74
CA LEU A 211 -2.80 -15.55 -7.90
C LEU A 211 -3.13 -17.00 -7.51
N ARG A 212 -2.23 -17.93 -7.78
CA ARG A 212 -2.40 -19.35 -7.45
C ARG A 212 -2.28 -19.61 -5.96
N THR A 213 -1.28 -19.03 -5.30
CA THR A 213 -0.89 -19.35 -3.92
C THR A 213 -1.51 -18.42 -2.86
N SER A 214 -2.10 -17.29 -3.26
CA SER A 214 -2.75 -16.39 -2.32
C SER A 214 -4.05 -16.96 -1.79
N PRO A 215 -4.24 -17.06 -0.47
CA PRO A 215 -5.53 -17.40 0.12
C PRO A 215 -6.54 -16.27 -0.10
N GLU A 216 -7.81 -16.56 0.18
CA GLU A 216 -8.88 -15.57 0.16
C GLU A 216 -8.57 -14.40 1.08
N GLY A 217 -8.93 -13.20 0.67
CA GLY A 217 -8.70 -11.98 1.43
C GLY A 217 -7.27 -11.44 1.34
N THR A 218 -6.36 -12.08 0.61
CA THR A 218 -5.00 -11.53 0.46
C THR A 218 -5.03 -10.22 -0.30
N LEU A 219 -4.26 -9.23 0.17
CA LEU A 219 -3.96 -8.01 -0.55
C LEU A 219 -2.74 -8.23 -1.44
N LEU A 220 -2.88 -8.00 -2.75
CA LEU A 220 -1.77 -7.92 -3.70
C LEU A 220 -1.37 -6.47 -3.86
N MET A 221 -0.09 -6.16 -3.74
CA MET A 221 0.42 -4.84 -4.06
C MET A 221 1.12 -4.81 -5.40
N CYS A 222 1.10 -3.65 -6.06
CA CYS A 222 1.84 -3.36 -7.29
C CYS A 222 2.24 -1.88 -7.33
N HIS A 223 3.13 -1.54 -8.27
CA HIS A 223 3.65 -0.18 -8.45
C HIS A 223 3.57 0.27 -9.92
N PRO A 224 2.42 0.26 -10.57
CA PRO A 224 2.32 0.50 -12.01
C PRO A 224 2.52 1.98 -12.36
N ALA A 225 3.12 2.25 -13.52
CA ALA A 225 3.18 3.57 -14.12
C ALA A 225 3.02 3.49 -15.65
N GLN A 226 2.31 4.45 -16.24
CA GLN A 226 2.13 4.59 -17.68
C GLN A 226 3.32 5.34 -18.29
N GLY A 227 4.48 4.66 -18.36
CA GLY A 227 5.74 5.20 -18.81
C GLY A 227 6.80 5.22 -17.73
N VAL A 228 8.02 5.57 -18.10
CA VAL A 228 9.20 5.61 -17.22
C VAL A 228 9.51 7.05 -16.85
N GLU A 229 9.60 7.36 -15.55
CA GLU A 229 10.11 8.63 -15.05
C GLU A 229 11.64 8.57 -14.91
N ALA A 230 12.34 9.63 -15.34
CA ALA A 230 13.79 9.63 -15.51
C ALA A 230 14.61 9.32 -14.24
N HIS A 231 14.08 9.65 -13.07
CA HIS A 231 14.76 9.47 -11.78
C HIS A 231 14.12 8.42 -10.89
N ASP A 232 13.18 7.63 -11.42
CA ASP A 232 12.57 6.54 -10.68
C ASP A 232 13.39 5.26 -10.82
N ALA A 233 14.04 4.86 -9.73
CA ALA A 233 14.91 3.69 -9.70
C ALA A 233 14.20 2.38 -10.12
N ILE A 234 12.87 2.31 -9.98
CA ILE A 234 12.06 1.16 -10.39
C ILE A 234 11.16 1.45 -11.60
N GLY A 235 11.37 2.58 -12.28
CA GLY A 235 10.56 3.03 -13.42
C GLY A 235 10.33 1.95 -14.48
N PRO A 236 11.37 1.21 -14.95
CA PRO A 236 11.18 0.11 -15.90
C PRO A 236 10.29 -1.03 -15.36
N ALA A 237 10.34 -1.32 -14.05
CA ALA A 237 9.47 -2.31 -13.43
C ALA A 237 8.02 -1.82 -13.37
N ARG A 238 7.80 -0.55 -13.02
CA ARG A 238 6.46 0.06 -13.00
C ARG A 238 5.78 -0.02 -14.37
N GLU A 239 6.53 0.28 -15.43
CA GLU A 239 6.00 0.19 -16.80
C GLU A 239 5.66 -1.26 -17.19
N ARG A 240 6.48 -2.25 -16.82
CA ARG A 240 6.17 -3.67 -17.03
C ARG A 240 4.90 -4.09 -16.30
N GLU A 241 4.76 -3.68 -15.03
CA GLU A 241 3.56 -3.93 -14.23
C GLU A 241 2.32 -3.35 -14.92
N TYR A 242 2.38 -2.08 -15.30
CA TYR A 242 1.28 -1.42 -16.00
C TYR A 242 0.90 -2.14 -17.30
N ARG A 243 1.86 -2.45 -18.15
CA ARG A 243 1.61 -3.14 -19.43
C ARG A 243 0.93 -4.49 -19.23
N TYR A 244 1.39 -5.27 -18.26
CA TYR A 244 0.78 -6.56 -17.93
C TYR A 244 -0.65 -6.40 -17.41
N LEU A 245 -0.85 -5.52 -16.43
CA LEU A 245 -2.14 -5.29 -15.80
C LEU A 245 -3.18 -4.67 -16.76
N ALA A 246 -2.74 -3.79 -17.65
CA ALA A 246 -3.60 -3.17 -18.66
C ALA A 246 -3.95 -4.14 -19.81
N GLY A 247 -3.19 -5.21 -19.97
CA GLY A 247 -3.37 -6.23 -21.01
C GLY A 247 -4.48 -7.25 -20.68
N GLY A 248 -4.92 -7.97 -21.72
CA GLY A 248 -5.99 -8.98 -21.57
C GLY A 248 -5.59 -10.22 -20.77
N GLU A 249 -4.30 -10.53 -20.67
CA GLU A 249 -3.80 -11.72 -19.97
C GLU A 249 -4.18 -11.71 -18.49
N PHE A 250 -4.01 -10.60 -17.80
CA PHE A 250 -4.35 -10.48 -16.38
C PHE A 250 -5.83 -10.81 -16.12
N GLN A 251 -6.74 -10.24 -16.90
CA GLN A 251 -8.17 -10.50 -16.79
C GLN A 251 -8.52 -11.96 -17.09
N GLN A 252 -7.88 -12.56 -18.08
CA GLN A 252 -8.02 -13.97 -18.39
C GLN A 252 -7.57 -14.87 -17.22
N GLN A 253 -6.45 -14.53 -16.58
CA GLN A 253 -5.94 -15.24 -15.41
C GLN A 253 -6.91 -15.18 -14.21
N LEU A 254 -7.50 -14.00 -13.95
CA LEU A 254 -8.51 -13.85 -12.89
C LEU A 254 -9.74 -14.73 -13.18
N LYS A 255 -10.27 -14.65 -14.40
CA LYS A 255 -11.44 -15.43 -14.82
C LYS A 255 -11.19 -16.94 -14.75
N ALA A 256 -10.06 -17.41 -15.27
CA ALA A 256 -9.70 -18.83 -15.29
C ALA A 256 -9.58 -19.43 -13.88
N ARG A 257 -9.25 -18.61 -12.86
CA ARG A 257 -9.12 -19.03 -11.47
C ARG A 257 -10.35 -18.75 -10.60
N GLY A 258 -11.41 -18.19 -11.18
CA GLY A 258 -12.58 -17.76 -10.41
C GLY A 258 -12.22 -16.72 -9.33
N ILE A 259 -11.30 -15.79 -9.63
CA ILE A 259 -10.89 -14.72 -8.73
C ILE A 259 -11.70 -13.47 -9.03
N GLN A 260 -12.23 -12.87 -7.96
CA GLN A 260 -12.90 -11.59 -7.98
C GLN A 260 -12.05 -10.55 -7.23
N LEU A 261 -11.75 -9.44 -7.88
CA LEU A 261 -11.14 -8.29 -7.20
C LEU A 261 -12.23 -7.49 -6.48
N VAL A 262 -11.99 -7.20 -5.20
CA VAL A 262 -12.93 -6.48 -4.32
C VAL A 262 -12.21 -5.38 -3.56
N ARG A 263 -12.94 -4.41 -3.03
CA ARG A 263 -12.38 -3.42 -2.11
C ARG A 263 -12.08 -4.05 -0.75
N GLY A 264 -10.96 -3.69 -0.15
CA GLY A 264 -10.60 -4.13 1.20
C GLY A 264 -11.59 -3.62 2.25
N SER A 265 -12.09 -2.39 2.09
CA SER A 265 -13.10 -1.79 2.96
C SER A 265 -14.45 -2.55 2.98
N SER A 266 -14.73 -3.34 1.96
CA SER A 266 -15.90 -4.24 1.95
C SER A 266 -15.61 -5.62 2.55
N LEU A 267 -14.33 -6.01 2.62
CA LEU A 267 -13.88 -7.35 3.01
C LEU A 267 -13.34 -7.41 4.45
N TYR A 268 -12.52 -6.42 4.83
CA TYR A 268 -11.86 -6.37 6.13
C TYR A 268 -12.68 -5.50 7.10
N LYS A 269 -13.68 -6.12 7.72
CA LYS A 269 -14.49 -5.46 8.75
C LYS A 269 -13.98 -5.83 10.14
N ALA A 270 -14.10 -4.88 11.08
CA ALA A 270 -13.83 -5.16 12.49
C ALA A 270 -14.84 -6.16 13.08
#